data_13b22ad1d92b8dee9d7a0e975b695783
#
_entry.id   13b22ad1d92b8dee9d7a0e975b695783
#
_cell.length_a   1.000
_cell.length_b   1.000
_cell.length_c   1.000
_cell.angle_alpha   90.00
_cell.angle_beta   90.00
_cell.angle_gamma   90.00
#
_symmetry.space_group_name_H-M   'P 1'
#
loop_
_entity.id
_entity.type
_entity.pdbx_description
1 polymer ?
#
loop_
_entity_poly.entity_id
_entity_poly.type
_entity_poly.pdbx_seq_one_letter_code
_entity_poly.pdbx_strand_id
1 'polypeptide(L)'
;MLLVGAGFLLTAMILAYMATTYTTEFRPANGGTYIESVGGYPQSLNPLLSFYNDADSDVAALAFSGLTRIGMSGAVEPDLATGWDIDPSGITYTFSLNPGVLWHDGYYFTADDVLFTVNLLQDPDYPGPPDIGALWRSVEVTKLGDYTVQFVLQEPFAPFLDYTTVGLLPMHLLSDIRAADLPTLDFNRQPIGTGPFRLTEVETEQGQVTVLTFKRFPRYYGPEPYLENIILRFYPTARAAFEAYQDGVVEGVSRITSDILPQAFADENLKLHSAETSEMVMLYFNELVTDTLPFNNTQVRQALFYALDRQAIVDSVLMGQAIIPQTPLLPGTWAYDTTDVPAYAYDPQQALDLLDQAGWRRATTDEPLHNAQGATLAFSLMASNDEQDLAVAREIVDQWARIGVSATVQAVPSLALSGLLESRSYDAALVHLIIPGDPDPYPLWHETQALPGQGQNYAGFQNRRISEVIEQARTTVDPNQRLALYQEFQQLFMREVPALPLYVPVYTYAIDVRVSGDQMGPLMRTGDRFRTIADWYVLQRRVVASQQEE
;
A
#
# COMPACT_ATOMS: atom_id res chain seq x y z
N MET A 1 19.84 68.88 17.67
CA MET A 1 18.48 68.43 17.30
C MET A 1 18.45 67.37 16.22
N LEU A 2 19.20 67.49 15.12
CA LEU A 2 19.21 66.48 14.03
C LEU A 2 19.69 65.06 14.48
N LEU A 3 20.73 64.95 15.31
CA LEU A 3 21.25 63.68 15.80
C LEU A 3 20.28 62.94 16.76
N VAL A 4 19.51 63.69 17.57
CA VAL A 4 18.50 63.12 18.48
C VAL A 4 17.29 62.60 17.70
N GLY A 5 16.89 63.31 16.63
CA GLY A 5 15.83 62.86 15.74
C GLY A 5 16.17 61.60 14.95
N ALA A 6 17.42 61.49 14.49
CA ALA A 6 17.92 60.30 13.77
C ALA A 6 17.97 59.05 14.72
N GLY A 7 18.40 59.26 15.98
CA GLY A 7 18.41 58.20 16.99
C GLY A 7 17.00 57.68 17.32
N PHE A 8 16.03 58.59 17.44
CA PHE A 8 14.61 58.19 17.70
C PHE A 8 14.00 57.42 16.52
N LEU A 9 14.29 57.81 15.27
CA LEU A 9 13.86 57.11 14.07
C LEU A 9 14.48 55.72 13.96
N LEU A 10 15.77 55.58 14.27
CA LEU A 10 16.47 54.29 14.25
C LEU A 10 15.89 53.34 15.33
N THR A 11 15.67 53.85 16.56
CA THR A 11 15.07 53.09 17.64
C THR A 11 13.64 52.67 17.31
N ALA A 12 12.84 53.56 16.71
CA ALA A 12 11.50 53.24 16.27
C ALA A 12 11.49 52.19 15.17
N MET A 13 12.43 52.25 14.20
CA MET A 13 12.61 51.20 13.19
C MET A 13 13.02 49.86 13.77
N ILE A 14 13.96 49.85 14.72
CA ILE A 14 14.39 48.62 15.41
C ILE A 14 13.23 48.04 16.21
N LEU A 15 12.47 48.87 16.96
CA LEU A 15 11.29 48.38 17.71
C LEU A 15 10.18 47.89 16.78
N ALA A 16 9.93 48.57 15.66
CA ALA A 16 8.98 48.10 14.64
C ALA A 16 9.44 46.78 13.99
N TYR A 17 10.73 46.65 13.68
CA TYR A 17 11.33 45.41 13.18
C TYR A 17 11.23 44.29 14.21
N MET A 18 11.58 44.54 15.47
CA MET A 18 11.44 43.57 16.56
C MET A 18 9.98 43.20 16.77
N ALA A 19 9.03 44.16 16.84
CA ALA A 19 7.63 43.89 16.96
C ALA A 19 7.11 43.01 15.80
N THR A 20 7.48 43.33 14.55
CA THR A 20 7.08 42.52 13.39
C THR A 20 7.74 41.14 13.37
N THR A 21 8.94 40.99 13.92
CA THR A 21 9.68 39.72 13.93
C THR A 21 9.22 38.77 15.06
N TYR A 22 8.91 39.32 16.24
CA TYR A 22 8.56 38.55 17.43
C TYR A 22 7.07 38.41 17.69
N THR A 23 6.21 39.23 17.02
CA THR A 23 4.74 39.17 17.18
C THR A 23 4.01 38.64 15.94
N THR A 24 4.72 38.21 14.92
CA THR A 24 4.11 37.66 13.70
C THR A 24 4.63 36.26 13.44
N GLU A 25 3.75 35.39 12.96
CA GLU A 25 4.03 34.04 12.51
C GLU A 25 3.64 33.89 11.04
N PHE A 26 4.27 32.93 10.35
CA PHE A 26 3.87 32.54 9.01
C PHE A 26 2.79 31.46 9.13
N ARG A 27 1.68 31.67 8.43
CA ARG A 27 0.58 30.70 8.31
C ARG A 27 0.33 30.36 6.86
N PRO A 28 -0.19 29.16 6.57
CA PRO A 28 -0.62 28.80 5.23
C PRO A 28 -1.52 29.88 4.61
N ALA A 29 -1.40 30.05 3.30
CA ALA A 29 -2.27 30.92 2.53
C ALA A 29 -2.83 30.19 1.31
N ASN A 30 -4.10 30.43 1.00
CA ASN A 30 -4.76 29.85 -0.16
C ASN A 30 -4.13 30.36 -1.46
N GLY A 31 -4.01 29.44 -2.44
CA GLY A 31 -3.51 29.70 -3.78
C GLY A 31 -2.23 28.95 -4.10
N GLY A 32 -1.69 29.24 -5.27
CA GLY A 32 -0.50 28.55 -5.79
C GLY A 32 -0.83 27.25 -6.53
N THR A 33 0.17 26.78 -7.23
CA THR A 33 0.09 25.53 -8.02
C THR A 33 1.20 24.61 -7.55
N TYR A 34 0.89 23.34 -7.41
CA TYR A 34 1.86 22.28 -7.19
C TYR A 34 1.93 21.40 -8.44
N ILE A 35 3.13 21.15 -8.95
CA ILE A 35 3.36 20.35 -10.16
C ILE A 35 4.18 19.12 -9.78
N GLU A 36 3.63 17.94 -10.06
CA GLU A 36 4.29 16.67 -9.77
C GLU A 36 4.56 15.88 -11.04
N SER A 37 5.73 15.27 -11.12
CA SER A 37 6.05 14.28 -12.15
C SER A 37 5.70 12.87 -11.70
N VAL A 38 5.04 12.11 -12.57
CA VAL A 38 4.63 10.73 -12.35
C VAL A 38 5.28 9.84 -13.40
N GLY A 39 5.95 8.77 -12.96
CA GLY A 39 6.48 7.74 -13.86
C GLY A 39 5.37 6.76 -14.27
N GLY A 40 5.20 6.54 -15.58
CA GLY A 40 4.07 5.79 -16.13
C GLY A 40 2.96 6.74 -16.61
N TYR A 41 1.94 6.16 -17.25
CA TYR A 41 0.82 6.92 -17.83
C TYR A 41 -0.51 6.39 -17.31
N PRO A 42 -1.50 7.24 -17.06
CA PRO A 42 -2.84 6.80 -16.65
C PRO A 42 -3.53 6.07 -17.80
N GLN A 43 -4.30 5.05 -17.46
CA GLN A 43 -5.07 4.24 -18.40
C GLN A 43 -6.58 4.47 -18.26
N SER A 44 -7.06 4.68 -17.01
CA SER A 44 -8.48 4.87 -16.73
C SER A 44 -8.65 5.74 -15.50
N LEU A 45 -9.23 6.94 -15.68
CA LEU A 45 -9.50 7.84 -14.56
C LEU A 45 -10.80 7.44 -13.82
N ASN A 46 -11.02 6.13 -13.63
CA ASN A 46 -12.20 5.55 -12.98
C ASN A 46 -11.78 4.85 -11.69
N PRO A 47 -12.35 5.21 -10.53
CA PRO A 47 -11.95 4.65 -9.24
C PRO A 47 -12.18 3.14 -9.13
N LEU A 48 -13.13 2.57 -9.87
CA LEU A 48 -13.38 1.13 -9.88
C LEU A 48 -12.33 0.33 -10.70
N LEU A 49 -11.47 1.03 -11.48
CA LEU A 49 -10.41 0.43 -12.30
C LEU A 49 -9.00 0.84 -11.87
N SER A 50 -8.87 1.70 -10.87
CA SER A 50 -7.59 2.28 -10.43
C SER A 50 -6.66 1.30 -9.68
N PHE A 51 -7.05 0.05 -9.53
CA PHE A 51 -6.28 -0.97 -8.82
C PHE A 51 -5.02 -1.43 -9.56
N TYR A 52 -4.97 -1.25 -10.88
CA TYR A 52 -3.94 -1.83 -11.74
C TYR A 52 -2.86 -0.85 -12.17
N ASN A 53 -2.99 0.43 -11.82
CA ASN A 53 -2.08 1.47 -12.30
C ASN A 53 -1.89 2.56 -11.25
N ASP A 54 -0.64 2.86 -10.93
CA ASP A 54 -0.28 3.87 -9.92
C ASP A 54 -0.78 5.27 -10.30
N ALA A 55 -0.66 5.66 -11.58
CA ALA A 55 -1.14 6.96 -12.05
C ALA A 55 -2.66 7.09 -11.97
N ASP A 56 -3.41 6.00 -12.19
CA ASP A 56 -4.87 5.97 -12.03
C ASP A 56 -5.25 6.09 -10.54
N SER A 57 -4.47 5.46 -9.65
CA SER A 57 -4.64 5.58 -8.20
C SER A 57 -4.44 7.01 -7.70
N ASP A 58 -3.45 7.72 -8.25
CA ASP A 58 -3.18 9.13 -7.94
C ASP A 58 -4.37 10.02 -8.29
N VAL A 59 -4.95 9.83 -9.46
CA VAL A 59 -6.15 10.56 -9.90
C VAL A 59 -7.35 10.23 -9.02
N ALA A 60 -7.54 8.95 -8.69
CA ALA A 60 -8.64 8.53 -7.84
C ALA A 60 -8.57 9.19 -6.47
N ALA A 61 -7.38 9.30 -5.87
CA ALA A 61 -7.17 9.94 -4.57
C ALA A 61 -7.47 11.45 -4.57
N LEU A 62 -7.26 12.15 -5.69
CA LEU A 62 -7.55 13.58 -5.81
C LEU A 62 -9.02 13.88 -6.11
N ALA A 63 -9.66 13.03 -6.92
CA ALA A 63 -10.98 13.33 -7.51
C ALA A 63 -12.14 12.60 -6.83
N PHE A 64 -11.92 11.48 -6.16
CA PHE A 64 -13.01 10.64 -5.63
C PHE A 64 -12.89 10.43 -4.13
N SER A 65 -14.00 10.04 -3.52
CA SER A 65 -14.10 9.64 -2.11
C SER A 65 -14.88 8.34 -1.98
N GLY A 66 -14.55 7.53 -0.96
CA GLY A 66 -15.31 6.36 -0.55
C GLY A 66 -16.29 6.66 0.59
N LEU A 67 -17.04 5.68 1.04
CA LEU A 67 -17.81 5.80 2.28
C LEU A 67 -16.88 6.02 3.48
N THR A 68 -15.76 5.34 3.46
CA THR A 68 -14.67 5.44 4.44
C THR A 68 -13.36 5.76 3.73
N ARG A 69 -12.34 6.11 4.50
CA ARG A 69 -10.97 6.30 4.02
C ARG A 69 -9.97 5.67 5.01
N ILE A 70 -8.76 5.43 4.56
CA ILE A 70 -7.66 5.05 5.45
C ILE A 70 -7.05 6.32 6.06
N GLY A 71 -7.01 6.40 7.38
CA GLY A 71 -6.42 7.52 8.12
C GLY A 71 -4.89 7.46 8.20
N MET A 72 -4.28 8.47 8.83
CA MET A 72 -2.82 8.55 9.00
C MET A 72 -2.24 7.42 9.87
N SER A 73 -3.04 6.80 10.70
CA SER A 73 -2.66 5.63 11.52
C SER A 73 -2.79 4.30 10.78
N GLY A 74 -3.29 4.29 9.53
CA GLY A 74 -3.66 3.06 8.82
C GLY A 74 -5.03 2.49 9.20
N ALA A 75 -5.74 3.12 10.16
CA ALA A 75 -7.09 2.70 10.53
C ALA A 75 -8.14 3.30 9.57
N VAL A 76 -9.27 2.59 9.44
CA VAL A 76 -10.42 3.09 8.67
C VAL A 76 -11.11 4.24 9.43
N GLU A 77 -11.35 5.33 8.74
CA GLU A 77 -12.00 6.55 9.24
C GLU A 77 -13.23 6.91 8.38
N PRO A 78 -14.22 7.68 8.94
CA PRO A 78 -15.30 8.24 8.15
C PRO A 78 -14.81 9.13 7.00
N ASP A 79 -15.59 9.13 5.87
CA ASP A 79 -15.36 10.02 4.72
C ASP A 79 -16.70 10.52 4.17
N LEU A 80 -17.27 9.97 3.09
CA LEU A 80 -18.62 10.31 2.64
C LEU A 80 -19.70 9.87 3.64
N ALA A 81 -19.44 8.81 4.40
CA ALA A 81 -20.21 8.50 5.61
C ALA A 81 -19.66 9.31 6.80
N THR A 82 -20.55 9.86 7.61
CA THR A 82 -20.19 10.51 8.88
C THR A 82 -19.92 9.52 10.00
N GLY A 83 -20.27 8.25 9.81
CA GLY A 83 -20.08 7.14 10.71
C GLY A 83 -20.93 5.94 10.30
N TRP A 84 -20.77 4.87 11.07
CA TRP A 84 -21.52 3.61 10.87
C TRP A 84 -21.80 2.94 12.20
N ASP A 85 -22.86 2.12 12.21
CA ASP A 85 -23.20 1.21 13.31
C ASP A 85 -23.07 -0.23 12.82
N ILE A 86 -22.49 -1.09 13.67
CA ILE A 86 -22.37 -2.53 13.43
C ILE A 86 -23.25 -3.25 14.43
N ASP A 87 -24.12 -4.11 13.97
CA ASP A 87 -24.97 -4.89 14.87
C ASP A 87 -24.14 -5.92 15.68
N PRO A 88 -24.63 -6.40 16.83
CA PRO A 88 -23.87 -7.32 17.68
C PRO A 88 -23.49 -8.65 17.01
N SER A 89 -24.15 -9.03 15.91
CA SER A 89 -23.78 -10.22 15.14
C SER A 89 -22.57 -9.99 14.23
N GLY A 90 -22.18 -8.73 13.98
CA GLY A 90 -21.11 -8.37 13.05
C GLY A 90 -21.49 -8.56 11.57
N ILE A 91 -22.78 -8.77 11.28
CA ILE A 91 -23.27 -9.04 9.92
C ILE A 91 -23.83 -7.78 9.28
N THR A 92 -24.48 -6.90 10.04
CA THR A 92 -25.17 -5.73 9.52
C THR A 92 -24.41 -4.45 9.82
N TYR A 93 -24.10 -3.70 8.77
CA TYR A 93 -23.43 -2.40 8.83
C TYR A 93 -24.38 -1.33 8.32
N THR A 94 -24.67 -0.32 9.14
CA THR A 94 -25.54 0.80 8.75
C THR A 94 -24.75 2.09 8.72
N PHE A 95 -24.57 2.67 7.52
CA PHE A 95 -23.83 3.90 7.30
C PHE A 95 -24.76 5.12 7.27
N SER A 96 -24.36 6.17 7.99
CA SER A 96 -24.97 7.49 7.92
C SER A 96 -24.17 8.37 6.97
N LEU A 97 -24.76 8.80 5.85
CA LEU A 97 -24.09 9.60 4.82
C LEU A 97 -24.14 11.10 5.16
N ASN A 98 -23.13 11.85 4.70
CA ASN A 98 -23.11 13.31 4.85
C ASN A 98 -24.08 13.99 3.85
N PRO A 99 -25.14 14.66 4.31
CA PRO A 99 -26.19 15.19 3.43
C PRO A 99 -25.77 16.47 2.66
N GLY A 100 -24.59 17.02 2.95
CA GLY A 100 -24.11 18.25 2.30
C GLY A 100 -23.14 18.01 1.14
N VAL A 101 -22.80 16.77 0.83
CA VAL A 101 -21.83 16.44 -0.20
C VAL A 101 -22.37 16.73 -1.60
N LEU A 102 -21.51 17.33 -2.42
CA LEU A 102 -21.78 17.62 -3.83
C LEU A 102 -20.77 16.93 -4.73
N TRP A 103 -21.22 16.42 -5.84
CA TRP A 103 -20.38 16.06 -6.98
C TRP A 103 -19.75 17.32 -7.61
N HIS A 104 -18.65 17.17 -8.33
CA HIS A 104 -17.92 18.28 -8.95
C HIS A 104 -18.77 19.11 -9.93
N ASP A 105 -19.83 18.54 -10.48
CA ASP A 105 -20.81 19.22 -11.34
C ASP A 105 -21.95 19.90 -10.56
N GLY A 106 -22.02 19.68 -9.25
CA GLY A 106 -22.96 20.33 -8.33
C GLY A 106 -24.22 19.55 -8.01
N TYR A 107 -24.37 18.31 -8.47
CA TYR A 107 -25.43 17.42 -8.00
C TYR A 107 -25.15 16.96 -6.57
N TYR A 108 -26.19 16.63 -5.80
CA TYR A 108 -26.05 16.09 -4.45
C TYR A 108 -25.71 14.61 -4.50
N PHE A 109 -24.76 14.21 -3.67
CA PHE A 109 -24.47 12.82 -3.36
C PHE A 109 -25.55 12.24 -2.46
N THR A 110 -26.02 11.02 -2.75
CA THR A 110 -27.06 10.32 -2.00
C THR A 110 -26.78 8.83 -1.92
N ALA A 111 -27.62 8.11 -1.17
CA ALA A 111 -27.59 6.66 -1.08
C ALA A 111 -27.81 5.96 -2.45
N ASP A 112 -28.44 6.61 -3.41
CA ASP A 112 -28.60 6.04 -4.75
C ASP A 112 -27.28 5.86 -5.48
N ASP A 113 -26.29 6.78 -5.28
CA ASP A 113 -24.96 6.67 -5.85
C ASP A 113 -24.19 5.48 -5.23
N VAL A 114 -24.39 5.24 -3.93
CA VAL A 114 -23.80 4.08 -3.24
C VAL A 114 -24.35 2.77 -3.81
N LEU A 115 -25.68 2.65 -3.89
CA LEU A 115 -26.32 1.45 -4.45
C LEU A 115 -25.89 1.22 -5.90
N PHE A 116 -25.85 2.29 -6.70
CA PHE A 116 -25.40 2.23 -8.09
C PHE A 116 -23.96 1.68 -8.20
N THR A 117 -23.03 2.21 -7.42
CA THR A 117 -21.62 1.78 -7.44
C THR A 117 -21.48 0.32 -6.99
N VAL A 118 -22.16 -0.05 -5.90
CA VAL A 118 -22.13 -1.43 -5.38
C VAL A 118 -22.74 -2.41 -6.40
N ASN A 119 -23.84 -2.05 -7.07
CA ASN A 119 -24.43 -2.89 -8.11
C ASN A 119 -23.45 -3.17 -9.28
N LEU A 120 -22.60 -2.19 -9.65
CA LEU A 120 -21.56 -2.39 -10.66
C LEU A 120 -20.47 -3.35 -10.15
N LEU A 121 -20.08 -3.25 -8.88
CA LEU A 121 -19.10 -4.18 -8.28
C LEU A 121 -19.63 -5.60 -8.12
N GLN A 122 -20.95 -5.76 -7.95
CA GLN A 122 -21.64 -7.04 -7.82
C GLN A 122 -21.87 -7.74 -9.16
N ASP A 123 -21.83 -7.00 -10.26
CA ASP A 123 -22.08 -7.53 -11.59
C ASP A 123 -21.05 -8.62 -11.93
N PRO A 124 -21.47 -9.80 -12.44
CA PRO A 124 -20.55 -10.84 -12.87
C PRO A 124 -19.54 -10.39 -13.93
N ASP A 125 -19.90 -9.39 -14.74
CA ASP A 125 -19.04 -8.81 -15.78
C ASP A 125 -18.17 -7.64 -15.27
N TYR A 126 -18.08 -7.40 -13.96
CA TYR A 126 -17.19 -6.39 -13.38
C TYR A 126 -15.72 -6.68 -13.76
N PRO A 127 -15.04 -5.73 -14.47
CA PRO A 127 -13.70 -5.97 -15.02
C PRO A 127 -12.56 -5.70 -14.04
N GLY A 128 -12.85 -5.36 -12.80
CA GLY A 128 -11.86 -5.14 -11.74
C GLY A 128 -11.37 -6.44 -11.10
N PRO A 129 -10.64 -6.39 -9.97
CA PRO A 129 -10.13 -7.57 -9.29
C PRO A 129 -11.23 -8.58 -8.96
N PRO A 130 -11.05 -9.87 -9.33
CA PRO A 130 -12.09 -10.89 -9.18
C PRO A 130 -12.52 -11.14 -7.73
N ASP A 131 -11.58 -11.02 -6.78
CA ASP A 131 -11.81 -11.17 -5.33
C ASP A 131 -12.68 -10.04 -4.78
N ILE A 132 -12.47 -8.79 -5.23
CA ILE A 132 -13.33 -7.65 -4.90
C ILE A 132 -14.75 -7.89 -5.41
N GLY A 133 -14.90 -8.28 -6.68
CA GLY A 133 -16.22 -8.63 -7.21
C GLY A 133 -16.87 -9.81 -6.48
N ALA A 134 -16.11 -10.82 -6.10
CA ALA A 134 -16.61 -11.96 -5.34
C ALA A 134 -17.13 -11.56 -3.95
N LEU A 135 -16.40 -10.71 -3.24
CA LEU A 135 -16.83 -10.16 -1.96
C LEU A 135 -18.15 -9.39 -2.11
N TRP A 136 -18.17 -8.40 -3.01
CA TRP A 136 -19.38 -7.56 -3.17
C TRP A 136 -20.62 -8.36 -3.58
N ARG A 137 -20.48 -9.42 -4.36
CA ARG A 137 -21.60 -10.34 -4.68
C ARG A 137 -22.16 -11.08 -3.48
N SER A 138 -21.39 -11.20 -2.39
CA SER A 138 -21.85 -11.82 -1.14
C SER A 138 -22.56 -10.85 -0.19
N VAL A 139 -22.57 -9.55 -0.50
CA VAL A 139 -23.12 -8.49 0.35
C VAL A 139 -24.47 -8.04 -0.20
N GLU A 140 -25.49 -7.97 0.65
CA GLU A 140 -26.76 -7.33 0.30
C GLU A 140 -26.69 -5.85 0.67
N VAL A 141 -27.07 -4.96 -0.25
CA VAL A 141 -27.10 -3.51 -0.03
C VAL A 141 -28.52 -2.98 -0.12
N THR A 142 -28.94 -2.17 0.84
CA THR A 142 -30.30 -1.63 0.92
C THR A 142 -30.27 -0.14 1.27
N LYS A 143 -30.99 0.70 0.50
CA LYS A 143 -31.25 2.08 0.82
C LYS A 143 -32.34 2.16 1.89
N LEU A 144 -32.02 2.66 3.09
CA LEU A 144 -32.99 2.91 4.16
C LEU A 144 -33.55 4.35 4.12
N GLY A 145 -32.85 5.25 3.47
CA GLY A 145 -33.21 6.65 3.29
C GLY A 145 -32.25 7.32 2.33
N ASP A 146 -32.46 8.60 1.98
CA ASP A 146 -31.59 9.32 1.04
C ASP A 146 -30.14 9.45 1.54
N TYR A 147 -29.94 9.34 2.86
CA TYR A 147 -28.63 9.44 3.52
C TYR A 147 -28.37 8.30 4.48
N THR A 148 -28.97 7.13 4.23
CA THR A 148 -28.73 5.94 5.06
C THR A 148 -28.72 4.71 4.20
N VAL A 149 -27.61 3.96 4.27
CA VAL A 149 -27.40 2.69 3.54
C VAL A 149 -27.08 1.59 4.51
N GLN A 150 -27.64 0.42 4.31
CA GLN A 150 -27.37 -0.77 5.08
C GLN A 150 -26.75 -1.83 4.19
N PHE A 151 -25.69 -2.46 4.70
CA PHE A 151 -25.05 -3.63 4.12
C PHE A 151 -25.28 -4.82 5.05
N VAL A 152 -25.67 -5.96 4.47
CA VAL A 152 -25.85 -7.21 5.19
C VAL A 152 -24.94 -8.26 4.57
N LEU A 153 -24.00 -8.77 5.37
CA LEU A 153 -23.07 -9.82 4.98
C LEU A 153 -23.68 -11.20 5.24
N GLN A 154 -23.17 -12.25 4.58
CA GLN A 154 -23.60 -13.63 4.81
C GLN A 154 -23.09 -14.19 6.14
N GLU A 155 -21.92 -13.72 6.58
CA GLU A 155 -21.24 -14.07 7.84
C GLU A 155 -20.47 -12.87 8.37
N PRO A 156 -20.13 -12.83 9.67
CA PRO A 156 -19.30 -11.73 10.19
C PRO A 156 -17.97 -11.67 9.45
N PHE A 157 -17.63 -10.47 8.97
CA PHE A 157 -16.40 -10.24 8.23
C PHE A 157 -15.80 -8.88 8.64
N ALA A 158 -14.93 -8.91 9.64
CA ALA A 158 -14.34 -7.72 10.23
C ALA A 158 -13.58 -6.81 9.23
N PRO A 159 -12.89 -7.35 8.17
CA PRO A 159 -12.25 -6.53 7.16
C PRO A 159 -13.20 -5.71 6.25
N PHE A 160 -14.51 -5.87 6.36
CA PHE A 160 -15.48 -5.25 5.44
C PHE A 160 -15.31 -3.73 5.26
N LEU A 161 -14.95 -3.02 6.33
CA LEU A 161 -14.81 -1.56 6.28
C LEU A 161 -13.71 -1.09 5.32
N ASP A 162 -12.64 -1.83 5.13
CA ASP A 162 -11.58 -1.52 4.16
C ASP A 162 -12.10 -1.51 2.72
N TYR A 163 -13.05 -2.39 2.41
CA TYR A 163 -13.65 -2.45 1.08
C TYR A 163 -14.61 -1.29 0.79
N THR A 164 -15.04 -0.55 1.81
CA THR A 164 -15.88 0.65 1.65
C THR A 164 -15.08 1.93 1.36
N THR A 165 -13.74 1.82 1.24
CA THR A 165 -12.84 2.91 0.82
C THR A 165 -12.84 3.14 -0.69
N VAL A 166 -13.47 2.28 -1.47
CA VAL A 166 -13.55 2.41 -2.93
C VAL A 166 -14.28 3.71 -3.31
N GLY A 167 -13.71 4.46 -4.26
CA GLY A 167 -14.33 5.69 -4.76
C GLY A 167 -15.67 5.44 -5.41
N LEU A 168 -16.68 6.25 -5.09
CA LEU A 168 -18.05 6.10 -5.59
C LEU A 168 -18.22 6.79 -6.94
N LEU A 169 -19.20 6.32 -7.74
CA LEU A 169 -19.54 6.82 -9.07
C LEU A 169 -20.88 7.57 -9.07
N PRO A 170 -21.00 8.65 -9.87
CA PRO A 170 -22.22 9.46 -9.95
C PRO A 170 -23.32 8.76 -10.77
N MET A 171 -24.35 8.26 -10.10
CA MET A 171 -25.48 7.60 -10.74
C MET A 171 -26.17 8.50 -11.79
N HIS A 172 -26.31 9.78 -11.52
CA HIS A 172 -26.99 10.73 -12.42
C HIS A 172 -26.32 10.88 -13.80
N LEU A 173 -25.03 10.51 -13.93
CA LEU A 173 -24.29 10.52 -15.20
C LEU A 173 -24.18 9.14 -15.84
N LEU A 174 -24.30 8.07 -15.05
CA LEU A 174 -23.90 6.73 -15.46
C LEU A 174 -25.02 5.67 -15.31
N SER A 175 -26.26 6.08 -15.05
CA SER A 175 -27.39 5.18 -14.71
C SER A 175 -27.64 4.05 -15.71
N ASP A 176 -27.30 4.25 -16.99
CA ASP A 176 -27.62 3.32 -18.09
C ASP A 176 -26.45 2.39 -18.48
N ILE A 177 -25.31 2.45 -17.78
CA ILE A 177 -24.13 1.62 -18.11
C ILE A 177 -24.23 0.21 -17.49
N ARG A 178 -23.53 -0.74 -18.09
CA ARG A 178 -23.27 -2.06 -17.54
C ARG A 178 -21.83 -2.11 -17.01
N ALA A 179 -21.53 -3.00 -16.08
CA ALA A 179 -20.18 -3.15 -15.56
C ALA A 179 -19.15 -3.50 -16.66
N ALA A 180 -19.53 -4.32 -17.65
CA ALA A 180 -18.68 -4.64 -18.79
C ALA A 180 -18.26 -3.40 -19.63
N ASP A 181 -19.02 -2.33 -19.59
CA ASP A 181 -18.75 -1.11 -20.34
C ASP A 181 -17.74 -0.18 -19.63
N LEU A 182 -17.48 -0.41 -18.32
CA LEU A 182 -16.61 0.45 -17.49
C LEU A 182 -15.27 0.81 -18.13
N PRO A 183 -14.50 -0.09 -18.79
CA PRO A 183 -13.20 0.26 -19.37
C PRO A 183 -13.27 1.25 -20.54
N THR A 184 -14.43 1.39 -21.17
CA THR A 184 -14.59 2.14 -22.45
C THR A 184 -15.38 3.44 -22.30
N LEU A 185 -15.77 3.80 -21.09
CA LEU A 185 -16.59 5.01 -20.86
C LEU A 185 -15.83 6.28 -21.17
N ASP A 186 -16.50 7.25 -21.80
CA ASP A 186 -15.97 8.61 -21.95
C ASP A 186 -15.75 9.30 -20.59
N PHE A 187 -16.51 8.91 -19.58
CA PHE A 187 -16.33 9.32 -18.18
C PHE A 187 -14.89 9.09 -17.69
N ASN A 188 -14.22 8.03 -18.13
CA ASN A 188 -12.84 7.70 -17.74
C ASN A 188 -11.81 8.73 -18.22
N ARG A 189 -12.19 9.69 -19.06
CA ARG A 189 -11.34 10.78 -19.55
C ARG A 189 -11.61 12.11 -18.87
N GLN A 190 -12.82 12.28 -18.34
CA GLN A 190 -13.26 13.49 -17.63
C GLN A 190 -14.09 13.11 -16.41
N PRO A 191 -13.46 12.53 -15.38
CA PRO A 191 -14.20 12.04 -14.22
C PRO A 191 -14.83 13.18 -13.43
N ILE A 192 -16.02 12.92 -12.92
CA ILE A 192 -16.74 13.75 -11.96
C ILE A 192 -16.78 12.99 -10.64
N GLY A 193 -16.11 13.51 -9.62
CA GLY A 193 -16.02 12.90 -8.30
C GLY A 193 -16.56 13.83 -7.20
N THR A 194 -16.26 13.45 -5.96
CA THR A 194 -16.61 14.20 -4.74
C THR A 194 -15.37 14.68 -3.98
N GLY A 195 -14.18 14.40 -4.49
CA GLY A 195 -12.89 14.68 -3.87
C GLY A 195 -12.54 16.17 -3.78
N PRO A 196 -11.41 16.50 -3.13
CA PRO A 196 -10.98 17.88 -2.88
C PRO A 196 -10.58 18.64 -4.15
N PHE A 197 -10.25 17.94 -5.23
CA PHE A 197 -9.84 18.54 -6.50
C PHE A 197 -10.63 17.95 -7.66
N ARG A 198 -11.07 18.83 -8.57
CA ARG A 198 -11.76 18.45 -9.81
C ARG A 198 -10.83 18.56 -11.01
N LEU A 199 -10.89 17.60 -11.90
CA LEU A 199 -10.17 17.65 -13.18
C LEU A 199 -10.75 18.78 -14.06
N THR A 200 -9.89 19.62 -14.63
CA THR A 200 -10.28 20.74 -15.47
C THR A 200 -9.66 20.71 -16.86
N GLU A 201 -8.50 20.08 -17.03
CA GLU A 201 -7.81 20.02 -18.30
C GLU A 201 -7.06 18.70 -18.46
N VAL A 202 -7.06 18.17 -19.67
CA VAL A 202 -6.35 16.93 -20.07
C VAL A 202 -5.56 17.23 -21.34
N GLU A 203 -4.24 17.12 -21.25
CA GLU A 203 -3.38 17.18 -22.43
C GLU A 203 -3.02 15.77 -22.88
N THR A 204 -3.02 15.55 -24.18
CA THR A 204 -2.69 14.26 -24.78
C THR A 204 -1.68 14.42 -25.91
N GLU A 205 -0.66 13.58 -25.94
CA GLU A 205 0.28 13.48 -27.05
C GLU A 205 0.27 12.05 -27.61
N GLN A 206 0.13 11.91 -28.91
CA GLN A 206 0.09 10.60 -29.60
C GLN A 206 -0.94 9.61 -29.02
N GLY A 207 -2.04 10.12 -28.45
CA GLY A 207 -3.09 9.31 -27.84
C GLY A 207 -2.85 8.93 -26.36
N GLN A 208 -1.73 9.32 -25.76
CA GLN A 208 -1.43 9.16 -24.35
C GLN A 208 -1.70 10.45 -23.58
N VAL A 209 -2.26 10.35 -22.40
CA VAL A 209 -2.41 11.48 -21.47
C VAL A 209 -1.03 11.84 -20.91
N THR A 210 -0.61 13.08 -21.13
CA THR A 210 0.70 13.59 -20.69
C THR A 210 0.60 14.60 -19.55
N VAL A 211 -0.54 15.31 -19.44
CA VAL A 211 -0.77 16.26 -18.35
C VAL A 211 -2.23 16.20 -17.91
N LEU A 212 -2.43 16.21 -16.60
CA LEU A 212 -3.75 16.41 -15.97
C LEU A 212 -3.68 17.62 -15.06
N THR A 213 -4.60 18.60 -15.26
CA THR A 213 -4.72 19.76 -14.40
C THR A 213 -5.96 19.65 -13.54
N PHE A 214 -5.75 19.66 -12.24
CA PHE A 214 -6.79 19.67 -11.23
C PHE A 214 -6.91 21.04 -10.60
N LYS A 215 -8.12 21.45 -10.31
CA LYS A 215 -8.43 22.69 -9.59
C LYS A 215 -9.17 22.36 -8.31
N ARG A 216 -8.83 23.08 -7.23
CA ARG A 216 -9.53 22.99 -5.96
C ARG A 216 -11.05 23.07 -6.15
N PHE A 217 -11.78 22.18 -5.47
CA PHE A 217 -13.24 22.20 -5.46
C PHE A 217 -13.75 23.08 -4.30
N PRO A 218 -14.28 24.30 -4.55
CA PRO A 218 -14.62 25.25 -3.49
C PRO A 218 -15.78 24.80 -2.59
N ARG A 219 -16.53 23.77 -3.01
CA ARG A 219 -17.65 23.20 -2.25
C ARG A 219 -17.34 21.79 -1.75
N TYR A 220 -16.05 21.47 -1.59
CA TYR A 220 -15.63 20.24 -0.96
C TYR A 220 -16.18 20.17 0.47
N TYR A 221 -16.66 19.00 0.88
CA TYR A 221 -17.30 18.79 2.18
C TYR A 221 -16.29 18.70 3.35
N GLY A 222 -15.01 18.43 3.06
CA GLY A 222 -13.92 18.39 4.02
C GLY A 222 -13.23 19.76 4.18
N PRO A 223 -12.03 19.78 4.80
CA PRO A 223 -11.23 21.00 4.91
C PRO A 223 -10.93 21.60 3.53
N GLU A 224 -11.08 22.92 3.41
CA GLU A 224 -10.78 23.62 2.16
C GLU A 224 -9.29 23.51 1.83
N PRO A 225 -8.88 22.92 0.67
CA PRO A 225 -7.49 22.81 0.29
C PRO A 225 -6.81 24.17 0.12
N TYR A 226 -5.56 24.32 0.59
CA TYR A 226 -4.82 25.56 0.38
C TYR A 226 -4.37 25.75 -1.06
N LEU A 227 -3.91 24.67 -1.73
CA LEU A 227 -3.51 24.72 -3.15
C LEU A 227 -4.67 25.08 -4.05
N GLU A 228 -4.46 25.97 -5.03
CA GLU A 228 -5.46 26.30 -6.04
C GLU A 228 -5.47 25.27 -7.16
N ASN A 229 -4.28 24.82 -7.59
CA ASN A 229 -4.15 23.81 -8.66
C ASN A 229 -3.14 22.73 -8.28
N ILE A 230 -3.38 21.53 -8.80
CA ILE A 230 -2.43 20.43 -8.87
C ILE A 230 -2.28 20.03 -10.32
N ILE A 231 -1.04 19.89 -10.80
CA ILE A 231 -0.74 19.44 -12.16
C ILE A 231 0.09 18.17 -12.07
N LEU A 232 -0.45 17.08 -12.60
CA LEU A 232 0.29 15.82 -12.76
C LEU A 232 0.85 15.76 -14.19
N ARG A 233 2.17 15.61 -14.30
CA ARG A 233 2.90 15.43 -15.57
C ARG A 233 3.43 14.02 -15.65
N PHE A 234 3.05 13.30 -16.69
CA PHE A 234 3.39 11.88 -16.86
C PHE A 234 4.59 11.71 -17.76
N TYR A 235 5.50 10.83 -17.35
CA TYR A 235 6.75 10.52 -18.03
C TYR A 235 6.89 9.01 -18.22
N PRO A 236 7.65 8.53 -19.23
CA PRO A 236 7.74 7.09 -19.50
C PRO A 236 8.38 6.29 -18.36
N THR A 237 9.23 6.91 -17.53
CA THR A 237 9.96 6.24 -16.45
C THR A 237 10.12 7.17 -15.24
N ALA A 238 10.38 6.59 -14.06
CA ALA A 238 10.72 7.36 -12.86
C ALA A 238 11.97 8.22 -13.05
N ARG A 239 12.95 7.77 -13.83
CA ARG A 239 14.15 8.56 -14.15
C ARG A 239 13.81 9.80 -14.99
N ALA A 240 13.00 9.65 -16.03
CA ALA A 240 12.56 10.81 -16.83
C ALA A 240 11.72 11.79 -15.98
N ALA A 241 10.93 11.28 -15.04
CA ALA A 241 10.20 12.10 -14.08
C ALA A 241 11.15 12.89 -13.15
N PHE A 242 12.23 12.27 -12.69
CA PHE A 242 13.24 12.94 -11.87
C PHE A 242 14.06 13.97 -12.67
N GLU A 243 14.39 13.68 -13.93
CA GLU A 243 15.06 14.64 -14.83
C GLU A 243 14.22 15.91 -15.02
N ALA A 244 12.89 15.79 -15.12
CA ALA A 244 12.00 16.94 -15.21
C ALA A 244 12.04 17.81 -13.93
N TYR A 245 12.28 17.23 -12.75
CA TYR A 245 12.54 17.99 -11.54
C TYR A 245 13.89 18.73 -11.63
N GLN A 246 14.94 18.05 -12.08
CA GLN A 246 16.27 18.68 -12.24
C GLN A 246 16.25 19.84 -13.24
N ASP A 247 15.40 19.78 -14.26
CA ASP A 247 15.16 20.85 -15.23
C ASP A 247 14.26 21.98 -14.69
N GLY A 248 13.74 21.86 -13.46
CA GLY A 248 12.89 22.85 -12.82
C GLY A 248 11.46 22.92 -13.38
N VAL A 249 10.98 21.87 -14.03
CA VAL A 249 9.65 21.78 -14.66
C VAL A 249 8.59 21.39 -13.65
N VAL A 250 8.96 20.67 -12.59
CA VAL A 250 8.07 20.14 -11.54
C VAL A 250 8.65 20.41 -10.15
N GLU A 251 7.79 20.38 -9.10
CA GLU A 251 8.19 20.50 -7.70
C GLU A 251 8.14 19.17 -6.94
N GLY A 252 7.53 18.13 -7.51
CA GLY A 252 7.46 16.81 -6.90
C GLY A 252 7.79 15.70 -7.87
N VAL A 253 8.27 14.57 -7.32
CA VAL A 253 8.57 13.35 -8.06
C VAL A 253 7.89 12.19 -7.35
N SER A 254 6.89 11.60 -7.99
CA SER A 254 6.02 10.58 -7.38
C SER A 254 6.79 9.36 -6.86
N ARG A 255 7.89 8.98 -7.50
CA ARG A 255 8.67 7.80 -7.10
C ARG A 255 10.17 8.00 -7.31
N ILE A 256 10.93 7.79 -6.25
CA ILE A 256 12.39 7.72 -6.26
C ILE A 256 12.80 6.26 -6.20
N THR A 257 13.34 5.75 -7.30
CA THR A 257 13.86 4.38 -7.39
C THR A 257 15.29 4.29 -6.84
N SER A 258 15.77 3.10 -6.53
CA SER A 258 17.09 2.87 -5.92
C SER A 258 18.24 3.47 -6.74
N ASP A 259 18.15 3.48 -8.06
CA ASP A 259 19.14 4.06 -8.98
C ASP A 259 19.13 5.60 -8.99
N ILE A 260 18.03 6.25 -8.61
CA ILE A 260 17.86 7.70 -8.50
C ILE A 260 18.21 8.20 -7.09
N LEU A 261 17.99 7.37 -6.08
CA LEU A 261 18.05 7.73 -4.66
C LEU A 261 19.33 8.49 -4.26
N PRO A 262 20.57 8.10 -4.70
CA PRO A 262 21.78 8.83 -4.35
C PRO A 262 21.78 10.29 -4.85
N GLN A 263 21.18 10.54 -6.00
CA GLN A 263 21.09 11.89 -6.57
C GLN A 263 20.02 12.71 -5.86
N ALA A 264 18.86 12.13 -5.59
CA ALA A 264 17.78 12.78 -4.86
C ALA A 264 18.18 13.11 -3.41
N PHE A 265 18.93 12.21 -2.75
CA PHE A 265 19.42 12.42 -1.39
C PHE A 265 20.48 13.52 -1.29
N ALA A 266 21.24 13.75 -2.36
CA ALA A 266 22.25 14.80 -2.42
C ALA A 266 21.68 16.20 -2.73
N ASP A 267 20.39 16.32 -3.09
CA ASP A 267 19.75 17.59 -3.40
C ASP A 267 19.13 18.20 -2.14
N GLU A 268 19.70 19.29 -1.67
CA GLU A 268 19.24 20.02 -0.48
C GLU A 268 17.86 20.70 -0.65
N ASN A 269 17.37 20.82 -1.88
CA ASN A 269 16.04 21.37 -2.17
C ASN A 269 14.93 20.30 -2.17
N LEU A 270 15.28 19.02 -2.03
CA LEU A 270 14.31 17.94 -1.94
C LEU A 270 14.13 17.45 -0.51
N LYS A 271 12.89 17.29 -0.11
CA LYS A 271 12.47 16.47 1.02
C LYS A 271 12.15 15.07 0.50
N LEU A 272 12.74 14.05 1.08
CA LEU A 272 12.42 12.66 0.79
C LEU A 272 11.46 12.13 1.87
N HIS A 273 10.34 11.63 1.44
CA HIS A 273 9.39 10.92 2.29
C HIS A 273 9.42 9.44 1.92
N SER A 274 9.62 8.62 2.93
CA SER A 274 9.60 7.17 2.76
C SER A 274 8.51 6.56 3.62
N ALA A 275 7.71 5.68 3.05
CA ALA A 275 6.66 4.96 3.74
C ALA A 275 6.68 3.48 3.35
N GLU A 276 6.21 2.66 4.26
CA GLU A 276 5.99 1.25 4.00
C GLU A 276 4.85 1.09 3.00
N THR A 277 5.04 0.17 2.05
CA THR A 277 3.98 -0.22 1.13
C THR A 277 3.10 -1.30 1.72
N SER A 278 1.96 -1.56 1.11
CA SER A 278 1.12 -2.74 1.42
C SER A 278 1.70 -4.06 0.90
N GLU A 279 2.88 -4.03 0.32
CA GLU A 279 3.54 -5.18 -0.26
C GLU A 279 4.52 -5.82 0.73
N MET A 280 4.50 -7.16 0.81
CA MET A 280 5.50 -7.96 1.52
C MET A 280 6.10 -8.98 0.56
N VAL A 281 7.42 -9.01 0.48
CA VAL A 281 8.12 -10.05 -0.28
C VAL A 281 8.45 -11.21 0.64
N MET A 282 7.99 -12.39 0.25
CA MET A 282 8.15 -13.62 1.01
C MET A 282 8.77 -14.72 0.16
N LEU A 283 9.48 -15.62 0.82
CA LEU A 283 10.04 -16.81 0.22
C LEU A 283 9.16 -18.01 0.59
N TYR A 284 8.48 -18.56 -0.38
CA TYR A 284 7.62 -19.72 -0.24
C TYR A 284 8.37 -21.02 -0.50
N PHE A 285 8.06 -22.07 0.27
CA PHE A 285 8.46 -23.43 0.03
C PHE A 285 7.23 -24.27 -0.29
N ASN A 286 7.30 -25.09 -1.32
CA ASN A 286 6.20 -25.98 -1.69
C ASN A 286 6.20 -27.23 -0.79
N GLU A 287 5.37 -27.23 0.24
CA GLU A 287 5.25 -28.33 1.19
C GLU A 287 4.51 -29.57 0.63
N LEU A 288 3.88 -29.44 -0.56
CA LEU A 288 3.20 -30.56 -1.22
C LEU A 288 4.15 -31.49 -1.95
N VAL A 289 5.40 -31.07 -2.24
CA VAL A 289 6.42 -31.88 -2.93
C VAL A 289 7.20 -32.70 -1.90
N THR A 290 6.55 -33.68 -1.27
CA THR A 290 7.11 -34.43 -0.14
C THR A 290 8.06 -35.56 -0.54
N ASP A 291 7.98 -36.05 -1.78
CA ASP A 291 8.76 -37.21 -2.20
C ASP A 291 10.23 -36.89 -2.51
N THR A 292 10.53 -35.64 -2.86
CA THR A 292 11.87 -35.21 -3.32
C THR A 292 12.46 -34.09 -2.48
N LEU A 293 11.64 -33.26 -1.83
CA LEU A 293 12.07 -32.07 -1.09
C LEU A 293 11.61 -32.15 0.37
N PRO A 294 12.46 -31.74 1.32
CA PRO A 294 12.17 -31.85 2.75
C PRO A 294 11.43 -30.61 3.30
N PHE A 295 10.67 -29.88 2.49
CA PHE A 295 10.04 -28.63 2.93
C PHE A 295 8.87 -28.82 3.89
N ASN A 296 8.32 -30.01 4.01
CA ASN A 296 7.37 -30.37 5.07
C ASN A 296 8.03 -30.49 6.47
N ASN A 297 9.38 -30.49 6.56
CA ASN A 297 10.11 -30.50 7.81
C ASN A 297 10.39 -29.06 8.28
N THR A 298 9.77 -28.64 9.39
CA THR A 298 9.93 -27.31 9.98
C THR A 298 11.39 -26.97 10.28
N GLN A 299 12.21 -27.92 10.74
CA GLN A 299 13.64 -27.67 11.02
C GLN A 299 14.42 -27.29 9.76
N VAL A 300 14.06 -27.86 8.59
CA VAL A 300 14.69 -27.49 7.32
C VAL A 300 14.30 -26.06 6.93
N ARG A 301 13.04 -25.70 7.04
CA ARG A 301 12.58 -24.33 6.75
C ARG A 301 13.23 -23.31 7.69
N GLN A 302 13.27 -23.59 9.00
CA GLN A 302 13.95 -22.76 9.98
C GLN A 302 15.45 -22.62 9.67
N ALA A 303 16.12 -23.71 9.29
CA ALA A 303 17.53 -23.68 8.92
C ALA A 303 17.78 -22.78 7.70
N LEU A 304 16.95 -22.90 6.66
CA LEU A 304 17.04 -22.04 5.47
C LEU A 304 16.81 -20.56 5.83
N PHE A 305 16.00 -20.27 6.85
CA PHE A 305 15.80 -18.89 7.31
C PHE A 305 17.00 -18.37 8.13
N TYR A 306 17.55 -19.16 9.07
CA TYR A 306 18.76 -18.78 9.81
C TYR A 306 19.99 -18.58 8.90
N ALA A 307 20.00 -19.21 7.72
CA ALA A 307 21.06 -19.06 6.74
C ALA A 307 20.99 -17.76 5.91
N LEU A 308 19.93 -16.97 6.06
CA LEU A 308 19.73 -15.73 5.29
C LEU A 308 20.11 -14.48 6.10
N ASP A 309 21.09 -13.76 5.61
CA ASP A 309 21.40 -12.40 6.02
C ASP A 309 20.48 -11.43 5.24
N ARG A 310 19.27 -11.22 5.77
CA ARG A 310 18.28 -10.31 5.16
C ARG A 310 18.77 -8.87 5.15
N GLN A 311 19.57 -8.46 6.15
CA GLN A 311 20.13 -7.11 6.18
C GLN A 311 21.12 -6.90 5.02
N ALA A 312 21.96 -7.89 4.74
CA ALA A 312 22.87 -7.82 3.59
C ALA A 312 22.11 -7.71 2.25
N ILE A 313 20.95 -8.39 2.10
CA ILE A 313 20.09 -8.25 0.93
C ILE A 313 19.55 -6.80 0.84
N VAL A 314 19.01 -6.27 1.93
CA VAL A 314 18.49 -4.90 1.98
C VAL A 314 19.59 -3.88 1.64
N ASP A 315 20.77 -4.01 2.23
CA ASP A 315 21.84 -3.03 2.06
C ASP A 315 22.47 -3.09 0.66
N SER A 316 22.75 -4.30 0.15
CA SER A 316 23.54 -4.47 -1.08
C SER A 316 22.71 -4.57 -2.35
N VAL A 317 21.50 -5.14 -2.28
CA VAL A 317 20.63 -5.32 -3.45
C VAL A 317 19.56 -4.25 -3.52
N LEU A 318 18.91 -3.95 -2.37
CA LEU A 318 17.78 -3.02 -2.31
C LEU A 318 18.21 -1.59 -1.93
N MET A 319 19.51 -1.33 -1.75
CA MET A 319 20.08 -0.01 -1.43
C MET A 319 19.40 0.67 -0.22
N GLY A 320 19.02 -0.11 0.78
CA GLY A 320 18.32 0.37 1.97
C GLY A 320 16.81 0.64 1.77
N GLN A 321 16.25 0.34 0.59
CA GLN A 321 14.84 0.64 0.26
C GLN A 321 13.89 -0.50 0.66
N ALA A 322 14.10 -1.06 1.84
CA ALA A 322 13.21 -2.06 2.41
C ALA A 322 13.31 -2.12 3.93
N ILE A 323 12.27 -2.62 4.58
CA ILE A 323 12.21 -2.91 6.00
C ILE A 323 12.16 -4.43 6.19
N ILE A 324 12.85 -4.94 7.20
CA ILE A 324 12.83 -6.38 7.53
C ILE A 324 11.71 -6.67 8.51
N PRO A 325 10.61 -7.34 8.08
CA PRO A 325 9.53 -7.71 8.96
C PRO A 325 9.95 -8.89 9.85
N GLN A 326 9.39 -8.97 11.05
CA GLN A 326 9.63 -10.08 11.98
C GLN A 326 8.49 -11.10 11.98
N THR A 327 7.38 -10.78 11.35
CA THR A 327 6.16 -11.59 11.30
C THR A 327 5.57 -11.54 9.89
N PRO A 328 4.58 -12.39 9.55
CA PRO A 328 3.93 -12.36 8.23
C PRO A 328 2.91 -11.21 8.07
N LEU A 329 2.83 -10.30 9.04
CA LEU A 329 2.01 -9.09 8.94
C LEU A 329 2.91 -7.88 8.65
N LEU A 330 2.31 -6.83 8.07
CA LEU A 330 3.04 -5.61 7.74
C LEU A 330 3.38 -4.82 9.01
N PRO A 331 4.64 -4.41 9.21
CA PRO A 331 5.00 -3.43 10.22
C PRO A 331 4.13 -2.18 10.11
N GLY A 332 3.88 -1.49 11.22
CA GLY A 332 3.05 -0.28 11.23
C GLY A 332 1.53 -0.50 11.13
N THR A 333 1.05 -1.73 10.86
CA THR A 333 -0.39 -2.04 10.94
C THR A 333 -0.83 -2.28 12.38
N TRP A 334 -2.11 -2.06 12.67
CA TRP A 334 -2.69 -2.23 14.00
C TRP A 334 -2.54 -3.64 14.59
N ALA A 335 -2.42 -4.66 13.72
CA ALA A 335 -2.34 -6.06 14.12
C ALA A 335 -0.88 -6.55 14.27
N TYR A 336 0.11 -5.76 13.85
CA TYR A 336 1.51 -6.15 13.92
C TYR A 336 2.01 -6.17 15.36
N ASP A 337 2.49 -7.32 15.82
CA ASP A 337 3.05 -7.49 17.16
C ASP A 337 4.19 -8.51 17.14
N THR A 338 5.29 -8.17 17.77
CA THR A 338 6.49 -9.02 17.84
C THR A 338 6.69 -9.64 19.22
N THR A 339 5.74 -9.45 20.14
CA THR A 339 5.81 -9.98 21.50
C THR A 339 5.79 -11.51 21.48
N ASP A 340 6.79 -12.13 22.07
CA ASP A 340 6.97 -13.59 22.14
C ASP A 340 7.03 -14.30 20.77
N VAL A 341 7.30 -13.55 19.70
CA VAL A 341 7.52 -14.11 18.36
C VAL A 341 8.96 -14.61 18.23
N PRO A 342 9.20 -15.85 17.74
CA PRO A 342 10.56 -16.33 17.48
C PRO A 342 11.31 -15.42 16.52
N ALA A 343 12.50 -14.97 16.91
CA ALA A 343 13.37 -14.17 16.08
C ALA A 343 14.38 -15.06 15.32
N TYR A 344 14.56 -14.78 14.04
CA TYR A 344 15.52 -15.48 13.18
C TYR A 344 16.60 -14.50 12.74
N ALA A 345 17.60 -14.30 13.61
CA ALA A 345 18.81 -13.58 13.24
C ALA A 345 19.68 -14.47 12.35
N TYR A 346 20.48 -13.88 11.46
CA TYR A 346 21.43 -14.62 10.64
C TYR A 346 22.40 -15.42 11.50
N ASP A 347 22.32 -16.74 11.44
CA ASP A 347 23.16 -17.68 12.15
C ASP A 347 23.39 -18.96 11.31
N PRO A 348 24.40 -18.96 10.44
CA PRO A 348 24.73 -20.13 9.61
C PRO A 348 25.09 -21.38 10.40
N GLN A 349 25.61 -21.23 11.64
CA GLN A 349 25.91 -22.39 12.47
C GLN A 349 24.63 -23.04 12.99
N GLN A 350 23.68 -22.24 13.49
CA GLN A 350 22.37 -22.74 13.89
C GLN A 350 21.64 -23.42 12.72
N ALA A 351 21.78 -22.85 11.51
CA ALA A 351 21.24 -23.46 10.30
C ALA A 351 21.81 -24.86 10.05
N LEU A 352 23.13 -25.01 10.14
CA LEU A 352 23.78 -26.31 9.97
C LEU A 352 23.38 -27.31 11.06
N ASP A 353 23.25 -26.88 12.30
CA ASP A 353 22.84 -27.73 13.42
C ASP A 353 21.41 -28.26 13.24
N LEU A 354 20.49 -27.43 12.75
CA LEU A 354 19.10 -27.83 12.41
C LEU A 354 19.07 -28.79 11.21
N LEU A 355 19.90 -28.56 10.18
CA LEU A 355 19.99 -29.46 9.02
C LEU A 355 20.58 -30.82 9.42
N ASP A 356 21.58 -30.85 10.31
CA ASP A 356 22.12 -32.10 10.85
C ASP A 356 21.06 -32.89 11.65
N GLN A 357 20.29 -32.22 12.49
CA GLN A 357 19.14 -32.81 13.21
C GLN A 357 18.08 -33.35 12.26
N ALA A 358 17.84 -32.64 11.14
CA ALA A 358 16.92 -33.06 10.08
C ALA A 358 17.50 -34.17 9.17
N GLY A 359 18.75 -34.61 9.42
CA GLY A 359 19.42 -35.72 8.70
C GLY A 359 20.19 -35.29 7.44
N TRP A 360 20.45 -33.97 7.27
CA TRP A 360 21.22 -33.43 6.14
C TRP A 360 22.64 -33.09 6.60
N ARG A 361 23.66 -33.72 5.98
CA ARG A 361 25.06 -33.60 6.40
C ARG A 361 25.97 -33.40 5.19
N ARG A 362 27.15 -32.80 5.42
CA ARG A 362 28.25 -32.72 4.48
C ARG A 362 29.53 -33.23 5.13
N ALA A 363 30.40 -33.87 4.36
CA ALA A 363 31.65 -34.41 4.89
C ALA A 363 32.72 -33.31 5.03
N THR A 364 32.69 -32.31 4.12
CA THR A 364 33.60 -31.15 4.13
C THR A 364 32.79 -29.86 3.90
N THR A 365 33.39 -28.71 4.18
CA THR A 365 32.74 -27.40 3.97
C THR A 365 32.42 -27.10 2.51
N ASP A 366 33.14 -27.72 1.58
CA ASP A 366 33.00 -27.45 0.14
C ASP A 366 32.02 -28.42 -0.55
N GLU A 367 31.51 -29.41 0.19
CA GLU A 367 30.54 -30.36 -0.36
C GLU A 367 29.10 -29.94 -0.10
N PRO A 368 28.18 -30.32 -0.99
CA PRO A 368 26.76 -30.13 -0.75
C PRO A 368 26.24 -31.01 0.37
N LEU A 369 25.11 -30.63 0.95
CA LEU A 369 24.41 -31.40 1.97
C LEU A 369 23.73 -32.63 1.36
N HIS A 370 23.90 -33.80 2.01
CA HIS A 370 23.25 -35.05 1.61
C HIS A 370 22.46 -35.65 2.78
N ASN A 371 21.37 -36.33 2.44
CA ASN A 371 20.66 -37.18 3.41
C ASN A 371 21.30 -38.58 3.55
N ALA A 372 20.74 -39.41 4.42
CA ALA A 372 21.24 -40.77 4.66
C ALA A 372 21.16 -41.69 3.42
N GLN A 373 20.35 -41.35 2.45
CA GLN A 373 20.18 -42.06 1.18
C GLN A 373 21.14 -41.55 0.08
N GLY A 374 21.94 -40.52 0.37
CA GLY A 374 22.87 -39.89 -0.56
C GLY A 374 22.22 -38.86 -1.51
N ALA A 375 20.96 -38.52 -1.31
CA ALA A 375 20.32 -37.45 -2.10
C ALA A 375 20.83 -36.08 -1.63
N THR A 376 21.16 -35.20 -2.58
CA THR A 376 21.60 -33.84 -2.33
C THR A 376 20.41 -32.95 -1.97
N LEU A 377 20.59 -32.03 -1.03
CA LEU A 377 19.60 -30.94 -0.78
C LEU A 377 19.71 -29.93 -1.90
N ALA A 378 18.95 -30.17 -2.98
CA ALA A 378 18.99 -29.39 -4.20
C ALA A 378 17.56 -29.06 -4.69
N PHE A 379 17.32 -27.81 -5.08
CA PHE A 379 16.02 -27.34 -5.57
C PHE A 379 16.15 -26.04 -6.40
N SER A 380 15.07 -25.68 -7.09
CA SER A 380 14.98 -24.42 -7.82
C SER A 380 14.31 -23.33 -6.96
N LEU A 381 14.83 -22.09 -7.04
CA LEU A 381 14.19 -20.89 -6.54
C LEU A 381 13.60 -20.13 -7.73
N MET A 382 12.29 -20.19 -7.87
CA MET A 382 11.55 -19.46 -8.87
C MET A 382 11.43 -17.97 -8.48
N ALA A 383 11.75 -17.09 -9.43
CA ALA A 383 11.60 -15.65 -9.28
C ALA A 383 11.08 -15.03 -10.58
N SER A 384 10.43 -13.89 -10.50
CA SER A 384 10.10 -13.07 -11.67
C SER A 384 11.37 -12.71 -12.45
N ASN A 385 11.25 -12.50 -13.75
CA ASN A 385 12.37 -12.07 -14.60
C ASN A 385 12.67 -10.56 -14.47
N ASP A 386 12.11 -9.88 -13.48
CA ASP A 386 12.50 -8.54 -13.08
C ASP A 386 13.96 -8.53 -12.57
N GLU A 387 14.70 -7.48 -12.88
CA GLU A 387 16.12 -7.39 -12.56
C GLU A 387 16.38 -7.41 -11.04
N GLN A 388 15.54 -6.73 -10.26
CA GLN A 388 15.65 -6.67 -8.80
C GLN A 388 15.34 -8.02 -8.17
N ASP A 389 14.27 -8.68 -8.60
CA ASP A 389 13.89 -10.01 -8.10
C ASP A 389 14.97 -11.05 -8.39
N LEU A 390 15.54 -11.01 -9.60
CA LEU A 390 16.66 -11.89 -9.96
C LEU A 390 17.91 -11.61 -9.14
N ALA A 391 18.19 -10.35 -8.80
CA ALA A 391 19.33 -9.99 -7.95
C ALA A 391 19.12 -10.51 -6.51
N VAL A 392 17.91 -10.33 -5.96
CA VAL A 392 17.54 -10.87 -4.64
C VAL A 392 17.63 -12.40 -4.64
N ALA A 393 17.07 -13.07 -5.64
CA ALA A 393 17.09 -14.54 -5.73
C ALA A 393 18.52 -15.10 -5.83
N ARG A 394 19.42 -14.43 -6.57
CA ARG A 394 20.83 -14.81 -6.67
C ARG A 394 21.54 -14.67 -5.31
N GLU A 395 21.35 -13.56 -4.61
CA GLU A 395 21.95 -13.38 -3.27
C GLU A 395 21.45 -14.44 -2.28
N ILE A 396 20.16 -14.79 -2.30
CA ILE A 396 19.61 -15.88 -1.48
C ILE A 396 20.30 -17.22 -1.80
N VAL A 397 20.41 -17.56 -3.07
CA VAL A 397 21.06 -18.81 -3.51
C VAL A 397 22.55 -18.83 -3.10
N ASP A 398 23.26 -17.71 -3.25
CA ASP A 398 24.66 -17.59 -2.84
C ASP A 398 24.85 -17.74 -1.32
N GLN A 399 23.92 -17.21 -0.52
CA GLN A 399 23.94 -17.38 0.94
C GLN A 399 23.67 -18.84 1.33
N TRP A 400 22.70 -19.50 0.72
CA TRP A 400 22.44 -20.93 0.97
C TRP A 400 23.57 -21.84 0.52
N ALA A 401 24.28 -21.50 -0.57
CA ALA A 401 25.46 -22.25 -1.02
C ALA A 401 26.56 -22.27 0.05
N ARG A 402 26.74 -21.21 0.85
CA ARG A 402 27.73 -21.15 1.94
C ARG A 402 27.52 -22.24 3.02
N ILE A 403 26.28 -22.67 3.21
CA ILE A 403 25.94 -23.76 4.14
C ILE A 403 25.80 -25.12 3.44
N GLY A 404 26.04 -25.20 2.12
CA GLY A 404 26.05 -26.48 1.35
C GLY A 404 24.68 -26.83 0.75
N VAL A 405 23.71 -25.92 0.70
CA VAL A 405 22.45 -26.10 -0.02
C VAL A 405 22.66 -25.77 -1.51
N SER A 406 22.21 -26.66 -2.39
CA SER A 406 22.38 -26.55 -3.84
C SER A 406 21.10 -25.97 -4.49
N ALA A 407 20.84 -24.68 -4.28
CA ALA A 407 19.72 -24.00 -4.95
C ALA A 407 20.15 -23.39 -6.29
N THR A 408 19.19 -23.25 -7.22
CA THR A 408 19.42 -22.58 -8.52
C THR A 408 18.26 -21.63 -8.82
N VAL A 409 18.56 -20.45 -9.37
CA VAL A 409 17.53 -19.47 -9.75
C VAL A 409 16.83 -19.92 -11.03
N GLN A 410 15.51 -19.98 -10.99
CA GLN A 410 14.63 -20.17 -12.15
C GLN A 410 13.88 -18.88 -12.47
N ALA A 411 14.35 -18.14 -13.46
CA ALA A 411 13.67 -16.92 -13.92
C ALA A 411 12.42 -17.28 -14.75
N VAL A 412 11.28 -16.66 -14.42
CA VAL A 412 10.02 -16.82 -15.15
C VAL A 412 9.42 -15.45 -15.48
N PRO A 413 8.71 -15.29 -16.60
CA PRO A 413 7.98 -14.05 -16.86
C PRO A 413 6.98 -13.76 -15.74
N SER A 414 6.88 -12.50 -15.32
CA SER A 414 5.99 -12.09 -14.19
C SER A 414 4.54 -12.53 -14.42
N LEU A 415 4.06 -12.47 -15.67
CA LEU A 415 2.72 -12.93 -16.03
C LEU A 415 2.51 -14.45 -15.84
N ALA A 416 3.58 -15.25 -15.93
CA ALA A 416 3.49 -16.70 -15.77
C ALA A 416 3.61 -17.14 -14.29
N LEU A 417 4.18 -16.27 -13.44
CA LEU A 417 4.46 -16.58 -12.04
C LEU A 417 3.19 -16.97 -11.28
N SER A 418 2.10 -16.19 -11.42
CA SER A 418 0.82 -16.46 -10.73
C SER A 418 0.25 -17.83 -11.09
N GLY A 419 0.24 -18.21 -12.36
CA GLY A 419 -0.25 -19.52 -12.79
C GLY A 419 0.58 -20.70 -12.26
N LEU A 420 1.92 -20.51 -12.12
CA LEU A 420 2.80 -21.52 -11.54
C LEU A 420 2.58 -21.64 -10.02
N LEU A 421 2.35 -20.53 -9.33
CA LEU A 421 1.99 -20.52 -7.91
C LEU A 421 0.62 -21.17 -7.68
N GLU A 422 -0.40 -20.81 -8.45
CA GLU A 422 -1.75 -21.39 -8.37
C GLU A 422 -1.77 -22.90 -8.61
N SER A 423 -0.98 -23.37 -9.57
CA SER A 423 -0.84 -24.81 -9.86
C SER A 423 0.13 -25.52 -8.92
N ARG A 424 0.80 -24.82 -8.00
CA ARG A 424 1.86 -25.37 -7.13
C ARG A 424 3.00 -26.04 -7.90
N SER A 425 3.33 -25.53 -9.09
CA SER A 425 4.35 -26.09 -10.00
C SER A 425 5.70 -25.41 -9.80
N TYR A 426 6.26 -25.48 -8.58
CA TYR A 426 7.56 -24.91 -8.20
C TYR A 426 8.13 -25.66 -6.99
N ASP A 427 9.43 -25.49 -6.71
CA ASP A 427 10.07 -26.00 -5.48
C ASP A 427 10.04 -24.94 -4.37
N ALA A 428 10.73 -23.81 -4.61
CA ALA A 428 10.69 -22.60 -3.81
C ALA A 428 10.41 -21.39 -4.71
N ALA A 429 9.80 -20.32 -4.18
CA ALA A 429 9.45 -19.15 -4.96
C ALA A 429 9.58 -17.85 -4.17
N LEU A 430 10.10 -16.80 -4.82
CA LEU A 430 10.05 -15.43 -4.35
C LEU A 430 8.68 -14.85 -4.76
N VAL A 431 7.89 -14.42 -3.79
CA VAL A 431 6.49 -14.02 -3.99
C VAL A 431 6.23 -12.63 -3.41
N HIS A 432 5.65 -11.77 -4.19
CA HIS A 432 5.17 -10.46 -3.80
C HIS A 432 3.71 -10.58 -3.38
N LEU A 433 3.41 -10.25 -2.13
CA LEU A 433 2.06 -10.29 -1.56
C LEU A 433 1.57 -8.87 -1.30
N ILE A 434 0.42 -8.53 -1.83
CA ILE A 434 -0.29 -7.32 -1.42
C ILE A 434 -1.15 -7.67 -0.20
N ILE A 435 -0.87 -7.03 0.92
CA ILE A 435 -1.62 -7.20 2.17
C ILE A 435 -2.53 -5.99 2.33
N PRO A 436 -3.86 -6.18 2.37
CA PRO A 436 -4.82 -5.09 2.57
C PRO A 436 -4.63 -4.39 3.92
N GLY A 437 -5.29 -3.24 4.11
CA GLY A 437 -5.27 -2.46 5.36
C GLY A 437 -5.70 -3.27 6.58
N ASP A 438 -6.73 -4.10 6.42
CA ASP A 438 -6.99 -5.18 7.36
C ASP A 438 -6.20 -6.42 6.93
N PRO A 439 -5.24 -6.90 7.75
CA PRO A 439 -4.31 -7.95 7.35
C PRO A 439 -4.90 -9.36 7.47
N ASP A 440 -6.11 -9.59 6.95
CA ASP A 440 -6.78 -10.90 7.00
C ASP A 440 -5.89 -12.02 6.42
N PRO A 441 -5.34 -12.93 7.24
CA PRO A 441 -4.43 -13.96 6.77
C PRO A 441 -5.13 -15.18 6.15
N TYR A 442 -6.45 -15.24 6.16
CA TYR A 442 -7.22 -16.40 5.72
C TYR A 442 -6.94 -16.82 4.26
N PRO A 443 -6.95 -15.92 3.27
CA PRO A 443 -6.69 -16.31 1.88
C PRO A 443 -5.29 -16.90 1.68
N LEU A 444 -4.33 -16.47 2.50
CA LEU A 444 -2.92 -16.80 2.37
C LEU A 444 -2.50 -18.04 3.15
N TRP A 445 -3.14 -18.34 4.30
CA TRP A 445 -2.60 -19.31 5.25
C TRP A 445 -3.60 -20.33 5.79
N HIS A 446 -4.89 -20.17 5.47
CA HIS A 446 -5.89 -21.16 5.91
C HIS A 446 -5.73 -22.49 5.15
N GLU A 447 -5.93 -23.64 5.83
CA GLU A 447 -5.73 -24.98 5.24
C GLU A 447 -6.65 -25.25 4.03
N THR A 448 -7.86 -24.67 3.97
CA THR A 448 -8.76 -24.83 2.82
C THR A 448 -8.25 -24.10 1.56
N GLN A 449 -7.31 -23.18 1.71
CA GLN A 449 -6.70 -22.41 0.62
C GLN A 449 -5.40 -23.07 0.09
N ALA A 450 -5.03 -24.25 0.63
CA ALA A 450 -3.75 -24.89 0.34
C ALA A 450 -3.71 -25.66 -1.00
N LEU A 451 -4.86 -26.17 -1.46
CA LEU A 451 -4.91 -27.01 -2.66
C LEU A 451 -4.79 -26.17 -3.95
N PRO A 452 -4.20 -26.74 -5.02
CA PRO A 452 -4.10 -26.08 -6.30
C PRO A 452 -5.46 -25.57 -6.80
N GLY A 453 -5.50 -24.30 -7.23
CA GLY A 453 -6.72 -23.64 -7.71
C GLY A 453 -7.76 -23.27 -6.64
N GLN A 454 -7.44 -23.41 -5.34
CA GLN A 454 -8.35 -23.14 -4.22
C GLN A 454 -7.88 -21.97 -3.32
N GLY A 455 -7.13 -21.02 -3.83
CA GLY A 455 -6.72 -19.87 -3.05
C GLY A 455 -5.20 -19.66 -3.06
N GLN A 456 -4.75 -18.78 -2.15
CA GLN A 456 -3.40 -18.21 -2.18
C GLN A 456 -2.44 -18.81 -1.14
N ASN A 457 -2.83 -19.87 -0.42
CA ASN A 457 -1.89 -20.62 0.42
C ASN A 457 -0.92 -21.41 -0.50
N TYR A 458 -0.03 -20.67 -1.13
CA TYR A 458 0.87 -21.21 -2.15
C TYR A 458 1.86 -22.22 -1.60
N ALA A 459 2.20 -22.14 -0.30
CA ALA A 459 3.03 -23.14 0.36
C ALA A 459 2.38 -24.54 0.42
N GLY A 460 1.06 -24.62 0.32
CA GLY A 460 0.33 -25.86 0.59
C GLY A 460 0.33 -26.23 2.07
N PHE A 461 0.68 -25.28 2.93
CA PHE A 461 0.79 -25.46 4.37
C PHE A 461 -0.56 -25.79 5.02
N GLN A 462 -0.53 -26.74 5.96
CA GLN A 462 -1.71 -27.18 6.70
C GLN A 462 -1.40 -27.23 8.19
N ASN A 463 -2.08 -26.40 8.97
CA ASN A 463 -2.03 -26.42 10.43
C ASN A 463 -3.38 -26.05 11.01
N ARG A 464 -4.03 -27.01 11.66
CA ARG A 464 -5.37 -26.85 12.20
C ARG A 464 -5.48 -25.71 13.21
N ARG A 465 -4.48 -25.53 14.11
CA ARG A 465 -4.53 -24.45 15.11
C ARG A 465 -4.43 -23.08 14.47
N ILE A 466 -3.56 -22.91 13.50
CA ILE A 466 -3.45 -21.65 12.74
C ILE A 466 -4.76 -21.36 12.02
N SER A 467 -5.35 -22.35 11.35
CA SER A 467 -6.64 -22.21 10.68
C SER A 467 -7.74 -21.76 11.62
N GLU A 468 -7.87 -22.37 12.82
CA GLU A 468 -8.85 -21.98 13.83
C GLU A 468 -8.67 -20.55 14.34
N VAL A 469 -7.42 -20.12 14.56
CA VAL A 469 -7.12 -18.76 15.01
C VAL A 469 -7.48 -17.74 13.92
N ILE A 470 -7.17 -18.03 12.66
CA ILE A 470 -7.50 -17.18 11.52
C ILE A 470 -9.01 -17.06 11.33
N GLU A 471 -9.76 -18.18 11.41
CA GLU A 471 -11.22 -18.18 11.34
C GLU A 471 -11.85 -17.32 12.43
N GLN A 472 -11.35 -17.46 13.67
CA GLN A 472 -11.84 -16.66 14.79
C GLN A 472 -11.50 -15.18 14.61
N ALA A 473 -10.27 -14.83 14.19
CA ALA A 473 -9.88 -13.44 13.96
C ALA A 473 -10.74 -12.78 12.88
N ARG A 474 -11.07 -13.51 11.82
CA ARG A 474 -11.88 -13.04 10.69
C ARG A 474 -13.31 -12.68 11.11
N THR A 475 -13.88 -13.44 12.03
CA THR A 475 -15.27 -13.29 12.48
C THR A 475 -15.42 -12.48 13.76
N THR A 476 -14.32 -12.13 14.44
CA THR A 476 -14.33 -11.35 15.68
C THR A 476 -14.37 -9.86 15.38
N VAL A 477 -15.41 -9.17 15.81
CA VAL A 477 -15.61 -7.72 15.61
C VAL A 477 -14.93 -6.88 16.70
N ASP A 478 -14.79 -7.41 17.92
CA ASP A 478 -14.11 -6.71 19.03
C ASP A 478 -12.61 -6.53 18.73
N PRO A 479 -12.10 -5.28 18.62
CA PRO A 479 -10.73 -5.03 18.21
C PRO A 479 -9.66 -5.62 19.15
N ASN A 480 -9.92 -5.65 20.46
CA ASN A 480 -8.95 -6.15 21.43
C ASN A 480 -8.85 -7.68 21.39
N GLN A 481 -9.98 -8.35 21.27
CA GLN A 481 -10.00 -9.81 21.11
C GLN A 481 -9.35 -10.20 19.77
N ARG A 482 -9.62 -9.45 18.72
CA ARG A 482 -9.05 -9.67 17.40
C ARG A 482 -7.53 -9.47 17.40
N LEU A 483 -7.03 -8.41 18.07
CA LEU A 483 -5.60 -8.19 18.25
C LEU A 483 -4.92 -9.38 18.94
N ALA A 484 -5.52 -9.93 20.00
CA ALA A 484 -4.98 -11.11 20.69
C ALA A 484 -4.90 -12.35 19.79
N LEU A 485 -5.89 -12.55 18.91
CA LEU A 485 -5.87 -13.63 17.92
C LEU A 485 -4.77 -13.43 16.87
N TYR A 486 -4.54 -12.20 16.41
CA TYR A 486 -3.43 -11.91 15.50
C TYR A 486 -2.06 -12.07 16.17
N GLN A 487 -1.93 -11.76 17.45
CA GLN A 487 -0.71 -12.04 18.21
C GLN A 487 -0.43 -13.55 18.25
N GLU A 488 -1.43 -14.36 18.58
CA GLU A 488 -1.32 -15.82 18.55
C GLU A 488 -0.96 -16.35 17.16
N PHE A 489 -1.62 -15.84 16.11
CA PHE A 489 -1.31 -16.21 14.72
C PHE A 489 0.17 -15.96 14.39
N GLN A 490 0.69 -14.77 14.68
CA GLN A 490 2.09 -14.42 14.38
C GLN A 490 3.07 -15.32 15.11
N GLN A 491 2.83 -15.62 16.38
CA GLN A 491 3.66 -16.54 17.17
C GLN A 491 3.66 -17.96 16.59
N LEU A 492 2.49 -18.49 16.23
CA LEU A 492 2.35 -19.83 15.65
C LEU A 492 2.99 -19.88 14.26
N PHE A 493 2.73 -18.89 13.42
CA PHE A 493 3.29 -18.79 12.08
C PHE A 493 4.83 -18.83 12.10
N MET A 494 5.46 -18.01 12.95
CA MET A 494 6.92 -17.94 13.03
C MET A 494 7.54 -19.15 13.72
N ARG A 495 6.78 -19.95 14.48
CA ARG A 495 7.25 -21.25 14.97
C ARG A 495 7.27 -22.30 13.86
N GLU A 496 6.26 -22.30 13.01
CA GLU A 496 6.11 -23.26 11.91
C GLU A 496 6.87 -22.83 10.65
N VAL A 497 7.00 -21.54 10.41
CA VAL A 497 7.69 -20.90 9.25
C VAL A 497 7.26 -21.50 7.92
N PRO A 498 5.96 -21.49 7.55
CA PRO A 498 5.51 -22.03 6.26
C PRO A 498 6.05 -21.24 5.06
N ALA A 499 6.39 -19.98 5.27
CA ALA A 499 7.12 -19.12 4.35
C ALA A 499 8.01 -18.16 5.13
N LEU A 500 9.04 -17.62 4.49
CA LEU A 500 10.02 -16.72 5.12
C LEU A 500 9.70 -15.27 4.75
N PRO A 501 9.24 -14.41 5.70
CA PRO A 501 9.14 -12.98 5.46
C PRO A 501 10.53 -12.39 5.19
N LEU A 502 10.77 -11.86 3.99
CA LEU A 502 12.08 -11.34 3.61
C LEU A 502 12.18 -9.84 3.86
N TYR A 503 11.35 -9.07 3.20
CA TYR A 503 11.33 -7.62 3.33
C TYR A 503 9.98 -7.03 2.90
N VAL A 504 9.73 -5.79 3.35
CA VAL A 504 8.66 -4.91 2.91
C VAL A 504 9.31 -3.79 2.11
N PRO A 505 9.00 -3.61 0.82
CA PRO A 505 9.53 -2.51 0.03
C PRO A 505 9.14 -1.16 0.63
N VAL A 506 10.04 -0.19 0.53
CA VAL A 506 9.77 1.20 0.90
C VAL A 506 9.47 1.99 -0.35
N TYR A 507 8.37 2.71 -0.34
CA TYR A 507 8.06 3.70 -1.35
C TYR A 507 8.68 5.03 -0.93
N THR A 508 9.57 5.56 -1.78
CA THR A 508 10.18 6.87 -1.57
C THR A 508 9.66 7.87 -2.59
N TYR A 509 9.18 8.98 -2.10
CA TYR A 509 8.62 10.10 -2.83
C TYR A 509 9.42 11.36 -2.49
N ALA A 510 9.59 12.26 -3.44
CA ALA A 510 10.36 13.47 -3.27
C ALA A 510 9.51 14.72 -3.55
N ILE A 511 9.66 15.74 -2.72
CA ILE A 511 8.95 17.01 -2.85
C ILE A 511 9.89 18.18 -2.54
N ASP A 512 9.78 19.26 -3.29
CA ASP A 512 10.55 20.48 -3.08
C ASP A 512 10.30 21.08 -1.68
N VAL A 513 11.35 21.56 -1.02
CA VAL A 513 11.27 22.15 0.33
C VAL A 513 10.32 23.35 0.42
N ARG A 514 9.94 23.97 -0.71
CA ARG A 514 8.98 25.09 -0.78
C ARG A 514 7.54 24.63 -0.53
N VAL A 515 7.21 23.38 -0.80
CA VAL A 515 5.92 22.79 -0.47
C VAL A 515 5.90 22.43 1.01
N SER A 516 4.83 22.70 1.71
CA SER A 516 4.69 22.45 3.14
C SER A 516 3.31 21.86 3.45
N GLY A 517 3.14 21.29 4.66
CA GLY A 517 1.90 20.59 5.06
C GLY A 517 1.86 19.14 4.60
N ASP A 518 2.86 18.71 3.85
CA ASP A 518 3.03 17.36 3.34
C ASP A 518 3.37 16.38 4.49
N GLN A 519 2.47 15.45 4.74
CA GLN A 519 2.66 14.36 5.71
C GLN A 519 2.35 13.03 5.02
N MET A 520 3.13 12.00 5.35
CA MET A 520 3.00 10.68 4.79
C MET A 520 2.73 9.65 5.87
N GLY A 521 1.70 8.85 5.68
CA GLY A 521 1.38 7.68 6.50
C GLY A 521 1.64 6.40 5.73
N PRO A 522 1.23 5.22 6.26
CA PRO A 522 1.30 3.96 5.55
C PRO A 522 0.58 4.03 4.20
N LEU A 523 1.13 3.42 3.18
CA LEU A 523 0.57 3.45 1.83
C LEU A 523 -0.06 2.09 1.48
N MET A 524 -1.37 2.08 1.30
CA MET A 524 -2.06 0.95 0.66
C MET A 524 -1.95 1.04 -0.87
N ARG A 525 -1.91 2.27 -1.39
CA ARG A 525 -1.74 2.61 -2.81
C ARG A 525 -0.87 3.85 -2.94
N THR A 526 -0.27 4.06 -4.08
CA THR A 526 0.58 5.23 -4.35
C THR A 526 -0.15 6.57 -4.16
N GLY A 527 -1.44 6.62 -4.53
CA GLY A 527 -2.29 7.78 -4.33
C GLY A 527 -2.48 8.21 -2.88
N ASP A 528 -2.24 7.31 -1.91
CA ASP A 528 -2.36 7.61 -0.47
C ASP A 528 -1.35 8.68 0.01
N ARG A 529 -0.29 8.99 -0.76
CA ARG A 529 0.59 10.12 -0.47
C ARG A 529 -0.15 11.46 -0.47
N PHE A 530 -1.27 11.54 -1.19
CA PHE A 530 -2.16 12.72 -1.22
C PHE A 530 -3.20 12.77 -0.08
N ARG A 531 -3.13 11.84 0.89
CA ARG A 531 -4.09 11.77 2.00
C ARG A 531 -4.24 13.09 2.76
N THR A 532 -3.16 13.86 2.90
CA THR A 532 -3.15 15.18 3.54
C THR A 532 -3.13 16.33 2.55
N ILE A 533 -3.51 16.12 1.29
CA ILE A 533 -3.39 17.11 0.21
C ILE A 533 -4.13 18.42 0.47
N ALA A 534 -5.18 18.40 1.29
CA ALA A 534 -5.90 19.61 1.70
C ALA A 534 -5.03 20.54 2.58
N ASP A 535 -4.05 19.98 3.29
CA ASP A 535 -3.13 20.71 4.17
C ASP A 535 -1.88 21.23 3.45
N TRP A 536 -1.66 20.80 2.18
CA TRP A 536 -0.48 21.19 1.42
C TRP A 536 -0.57 22.63 0.93
N TYR A 537 0.52 23.40 1.08
CA TYR A 537 0.60 24.79 0.63
C TYR A 537 1.98 25.15 0.11
N VAL A 538 2.00 26.07 -0.86
CA VAL A 538 3.22 26.70 -1.40
C VAL A 538 3.27 28.19 -1.06
N LEU A 539 2.17 28.76 -0.59
CA LEU A 539 2.09 30.16 -0.22
C LEU A 539 1.89 30.32 1.30
N GLN A 540 2.56 31.32 1.84
CA GLN A 540 2.44 31.69 3.25
C GLN A 540 2.12 33.17 3.39
N ARG A 541 1.32 33.52 4.40
CA ARG A 541 1.08 34.91 4.79
C ARG A 541 1.57 35.16 6.19
N ARG A 542 2.06 36.37 6.39
CA ARG A 542 2.49 36.82 7.70
C ARG A 542 1.26 37.30 8.49
N VAL A 543 1.03 36.75 9.65
CA VAL A 543 -0.07 37.13 10.54
C VAL A 543 0.48 37.51 11.91
N VAL A 544 -0.22 38.40 12.62
CA VAL A 544 0.14 38.72 14.01
C VAL A 544 -0.15 37.46 14.84
N ALA A 545 0.84 37.00 15.62
CA ALA A 545 0.65 35.88 16.50
C ALA A 545 -0.47 36.21 17.51
N SER A 546 -1.61 35.50 17.45
CA SER A 546 -2.62 35.59 18.48
C SER A 546 -2.04 34.98 19.76
N GLN A 547 -2.17 35.68 20.90
CA GLN A 547 -1.98 35.00 22.20
C GLN A 547 -2.92 33.81 22.23
N GLN A 548 -2.39 32.60 22.36
CA GLN A 548 -3.21 31.44 22.63
C GLN A 548 -3.93 31.70 23.95
N GLU A 549 -5.26 31.76 23.91
CA GLU A 549 -6.05 31.56 25.12
C GLU A 549 -5.75 30.13 25.61
N GLU A 550 -5.21 30.05 26.83
CA GLU A 550 -4.94 28.80 27.57
C GLU A 550 -6.23 28.00 27.84
#